data_c6a54c38fbab352430900ddfccadc51d
#
_entry.id   c6a54c38fbab352430900ddfccadc51d
#
_cell.length_a   1.000
_cell.length_b   1.000
_cell.length_c   1.000
_cell.angle_alpha   90.00
_cell.angle_beta   90.00
_cell.angle_gamma   90.00
#
_symmetry.space_group_name_H-M   'P 1'
#
loop_
_entity.id
_entity.type
_entity.pdbx_description
1 polymer ?
#
loop_
_entity_poly.entity_id
_entity_poly.type
_entity_poly.pdbx_seq_one_letter_code
_entity_poly.pdbx_strand_id
1 'polypeptide(L)'
;MASSLLLCSKVGRGDAMPRCEHYQGVEIRPVPPRIAGCEECLKTGDEWVHLRMCLHCGHIGCCDSSPNRHARKHAGKLDHPLIRSAEPGEAWGYCYVHETTTRLG
;
A
#
# COMPACT_ATOMS: atom_id res chain seq x y z
N MET A 1 25.65 -12.96 18.09
CA MET A 1 25.09 -13.01 18.05
C MET A 1 24.39 -13.33 17.34
N ALA A 2 24.28 -13.43 16.96
CA ALA A 2 23.53 -13.72 16.28
C ALA A 2 22.54 -13.79 16.63
N SER A 3 22.31 -13.93 17.28
CA SER A 3 21.33 -14.07 17.73
C SER A 3 20.49 -13.33 17.36
N SER A 4 20.60 -12.61 17.42
CA SER A 4 19.70 -11.88 17.21
C SER A 4 19.06 -12.16 16.19
N LEU A 5 19.31 -12.51 15.54
CA LEU A 5 18.69 -12.74 14.60
C LEU A 5 17.84 -13.53 14.74
N LEU A 6 17.94 -14.12 15.27
CA LEU A 6 17.18 -14.96 15.38
C LEU A 6 16.14 -14.56 15.89
N LEU A 7 16.18 -13.90 16.49
CA LEU A 7 15.21 -13.57 17.08
C LEU A 7 14.30 -13.15 16.27
N CYS A 8 14.49 -12.57 15.61
CA CYS A 8 13.54 -12.08 14.89
C CYS A 8 12.78 -13.03 14.39
N SER A 9 13.17 -13.86 14.28
CA SER A 9 12.48 -14.69 13.72
C SER A 9 11.47 -15.09 14.46
N LYS A 10 11.53 -15.08 15.40
CA LYS A 10 10.65 -15.50 16.09
C LYS A 10 9.61 -14.84 16.02
N VAL A 11 9.62 -14.15 15.76
CA VAL A 11 8.72 -13.46 15.71
C VAL A 11 7.71 -13.88 15.12
N GLY A 12 7.22 -13.73 14.77
CA GLY A 12 6.23 -13.96 14.23
C GLY A 12 5.56 -14.97 14.43
N ARG A 13 5.41 -15.33 14.94
CA ARG A 13 4.83 -16.18 15.13
C ARG A 13 3.64 -16.01 15.04
N GLY A 14 3.10 -16.40 14.92
CA GLY A 14 1.94 -16.41 14.97
C GLY A 14 1.29 -15.80 13.98
N ASP A 15 1.52 -15.25 13.69
CA ASP A 15 0.87 -14.61 12.91
C ASP A 15 1.04 -14.78 11.69
N ALA A 16 0.54 -14.63 11.29
CA ALA A 16 0.45 -14.73 10.09
C ALA A 16 1.53 -14.42 9.30
N MET A 17 1.45 -13.90 8.22
CA MET A 17 2.48 -13.57 7.48
C MET A 17 3.20 -12.42 7.94
N PRO A 18 4.44 -12.40 8.06
CA PRO A 18 5.19 -11.22 8.40
C PRO A 18 5.09 -10.24 7.26
N ARG A 19 5.09 -8.98 7.59
CA ARG A 19 5.11 -7.94 6.59
C ARG A 19 6.50 -7.85 5.98
N CYS A 20 6.57 -7.45 4.72
CA CYS A 20 7.86 -7.32 4.07
C CYS A 20 8.63 -6.14 4.68
N GLU A 21 9.93 -6.11 4.40
CA GLU A 21 10.80 -5.13 5.03
C GLU A 21 10.45 -3.70 4.66
N HIS A 22 9.76 -3.48 3.56
CA HIS A 22 9.38 -2.12 3.16
C HIS A 22 8.46 -1.46 4.18
N TYR A 23 7.78 -2.24 5.02
CA TYR A 23 6.91 -1.66 6.04
C TYR A 23 7.68 -1.07 7.22
N GLN A 24 8.96 -1.39 7.36
CA GLN A 24 9.74 -0.87 8.46
C GLN A 24 9.89 0.64 8.31
N GLY A 25 9.53 1.36 9.37
CA GLY A 25 9.62 2.80 9.33
C GLY A 25 8.52 3.51 8.57
N VAL A 26 7.56 2.76 8.03
CA VAL A 26 6.45 3.36 7.31
C VAL A 26 5.21 3.28 8.17
N GLU A 27 4.57 4.42 8.36
CA GLU A 27 3.37 4.48 9.15
C GLU A 27 2.20 3.88 8.36
N ILE A 28 1.38 3.07 9.04
CA ILE A 28 0.18 2.55 8.40
C ILE A 28 -0.88 3.63 8.50
N ARG A 29 -0.96 4.46 7.50
CA ARG A 29 -1.88 5.60 7.49
C ARG A 29 -3.31 5.16 7.42
N PRO A 30 -4.20 5.78 8.18
CA PRO A 30 -5.63 5.51 8.01
C PRO A 30 -6.11 6.16 6.71
N VAL A 31 -7.14 5.56 6.13
CA VAL A 31 -7.75 6.13 4.94
C VAL A 31 -8.56 7.35 5.36
N PRO A 32 -8.41 8.50 4.67
CA PRO A 32 -9.21 9.66 5.01
C PRO A 32 -10.70 9.37 4.86
N PRO A 33 -11.54 10.01 5.67
CA PRO A 33 -12.98 9.74 5.60
C PRO A 33 -13.61 10.18 4.29
N ARG A 34 -12.98 11.12 3.60
CA ARG A 34 -13.52 11.57 2.33
C ARG A 34 -12.42 11.59 1.30
N ILE A 35 -12.67 10.91 0.20
CA ILE A 35 -11.73 10.87 -0.91
C ILE A 35 -12.52 11.16 -2.17
N ALA A 36 -12.10 12.19 -2.91
CA ALA A 36 -12.81 12.57 -4.12
C ALA A 36 -12.58 11.58 -5.25
N GLY A 37 -11.42 10.92 -5.26
CA GLY A 37 -11.12 9.97 -6.32
C GLY A 37 -9.63 9.91 -6.56
N CYS A 38 -9.25 9.27 -7.67
CA CYS A 38 -7.86 9.22 -8.08
C CYS A 38 -7.40 10.63 -8.43
N GLU A 39 -6.31 11.07 -7.80
CA GLU A 39 -5.87 12.45 -7.97
C GLU A 39 -5.57 12.80 -9.42
N GLU A 40 -4.90 11.91 -10.13
CA GLU A 40 -4.59 12.18 -11.53
C GLU A 40 -5.80 12.06 -12.42
N CYS A 41 -6.66 11.06 -12.19
CA CYS A 41 -7.85 10.91 -13.00
C CYS A 41 -8.78 12.11 -12.87
N LEU A 42 -8.84 12.70 -11.69
CA LEU A 42 -9.67 13.89 -11.49
C LEU A 42 -9.17 15.05 -12.33
N LYS A 43 -7.86 15.16 -12.51
CA LYS A 43 -7.28 16.23 -13.31
C LYS A 43 -7.54 16.06 -14.79
N THR A 44 -7.57 14.82 -15.26
CA THR A 44 -7.70 14.54 -16.68
C THR A 44 -9.10 14.14 -17.10
N GLY A 45 -10.01 13.95 -16.14
CA GLY A 45 -11.37 13.53 -16.46
C GLY A 45 -11.48 12.04 -16.76
N ASP A 46 -10.48 11.25 -16.39
CA ASP A 46 -10.51 9.82 -16.65
C ASP A 46 -11.25 9.07 -15.55
N GLU A 47 -11.54 7.81 -15.83
CA GLU A 47 -12.27 6.97 -14.90
C GLU A 47 -11.34 6.01 -14.18
N TRP A 48 -11.79 5.52 -13.03
CA TRP A 48 -11.04 4.54 -12.27
C TRP A 48 -12.00 3.46 -11.76
N VAL A 49 -11.42 2.29 -11.38
CA VAL A 49 -12.22 1.20 -10.83
C VAL A 49 -12.19 1.23 -9.31
N HIS A 50 -10.99 1.13 -8.73
CA HIS A 50 -10.83 1.20 -7.28
C HIS A 50 -9.70 2.15 -6.94
N LEU A 51 -9.65 2.55 -5.68
CA LEU A 51 -8.65 3.52 -5.25
C LEU A 51 -7.65 2.87 -4.30
N ARG A 52 -6.41 3.35 -4.39
CA ARG A 52 -5.32 2.91 -3.53
C ARG A 52 -4.61 4.13 -2.96
N MET A 53 -4.16 4.02 -1.71
CA MET A 53 -3.46 5.12 -1.08
C MET A 53 -2.01 4.74 -0.85
N CYS A 54 -1.09 5.62 -1.23
CA CYS A 54 0.33 5.42 -0.98
C CYS A 54 0.59 5.52 0.52
N LEU A 55 1.21 4.49 1.10
CA LEU A 55 1.51 4.53 2.52
C LEU A 55 2.67 5.45 2.85
N HIS A 56 3.49 5.78 1.87
CA HIS A 56 4.63 6.66 2.12
C HIS A 56 4.25 8.13 2.15
N CYS A 57 3.26 8.53 1.37
CA CYS A 57 2.93 9.95 1.30
C CYS A 57 1.44 10.29 1.27
N GLY A 58 0.58 9.28 1.21
CA GLY A 58 -0.86 9.52 1.24
C GLY A 58 -1.51 9.82 -0.11
N HIS A 59 -0.75 9.75 -1.19
CA HIS A 59 -1.29 9.99 -2.53
C HIS A 59 -2.38 8.98 -2.88
N ILE A 60 -3.45 9.43 -3.48
CA ILE A 60 -4.56 8.55 -3.89
C ILE A 60 -4.47 8.32 -5.39
N GLY A 61 -4.35 7.08 -5.78
CA GLY A 61 -4.28 6.71 -7.19
C GLY A 61 -5.22 5.57 -7.49
N CYS A 62 -5.40 5.26 -8.76
CA CYS A 62 -6.29 4.19 -9.17
C CYS A 62 -5.56 2.85 -9.25
N CYS A 63 -6.31 1.78 -9.09
CA CYS A 63 -5.75 0.43 -9.00
C CYS A 63 -5.31 -0.10 -10.37
N ASP A 64 -4.70 -1.29 -10.35
CA ASP A 64 -4.22 -1.91 -11.57
C ASP A 64 -5.33 -2.34 -12.50
N SER A 65 -6.56 -2.46 -12.02
CA SER A 65 -7.70 -2.76 -12.88
C SER A 65 -8.22 -1.51 -13.57
N SER A 66 -7.74 -0.35 -13.19
CA SER A 66 -8.14 0.90 -13.81
C SER A 66 -7.35 1.13 -15.09
N PRO A 67 -7.89 1.89 -16.04
CA PRO A 67 -7.18 2.09 -17.30
C PRO A 67 -5.81 2.73 -17.13
N ASN A 68 -5.66 3.65 -16.19
CA ASN A 68 -4.42 4.41 -16.07
C ASN A 68 -3.46 3.91 -15.00
N ARG A 69 -3.91 3.11 -14.06
CA ARG A 69 -3.03 2.52 -13.02
C ARG A 69 -2.14 3.54 -12.35
N HIS A 70 -2.73 4.64 -11.91
CA HIS A 70 -1.95 5.74 -11.36
C HIS A 70 -1.25 5.37 -10.05
N ALA A 71 -1.82 4.46 -9.24
CA ALA A 71 -1.16 4.05 -8.01
C ALA A 71 0.16 3.33 -8.31
N ARG A 72 0.16 2.45 -9.30
CA ARG A 72 1.38 1.75 -9.68
C ARG A 72 2.40 2.70 -10.28
N LYS A 73 1.96 3.64 -11.10
CA LYS A 73 2.86 4.61 -11.70
C LYS A 73 3.49 5.50 -10.64
N HIS A 74 2.70 5.90 -9.66
CA HIS A 74 3.20 6.71 -8.55
C HIS A 74 4.26 5.93 -7.76
N ALA A 75 4.00 4.66 -7.49
CA ALA A 75 4.95 3.84 -6.75
C ALA A 75 6.29 3.75 -7.46
N GLY A 76 6.27 3.54 -8.77
CA GLY A 76 7.50 3.43 -9.52
C GLY A 76 8.23 4.74 -9.67
N LYS A 77 7.49 5.82 -9.88
CA LYS A 77 8.11 7.12 -10.10
C LYS A 77 8.79 7.67 -8.87
N LEU A 78 8.19 7.46 -7.69
CA LEU A 78 8.72 8.01 -6.45
C LEU A 78 9.39 6.96 -5.57
N ASP A 79 9.47 5.74 -6.03
CA ASP A 79 10.05 4.65 -5.23
C ASP A 79 9.30 4.51 -3.92
N HIS A 80 7.98 4.52 -4.01
CA HIS A 80 7.09 4.33 -2.87
C HIS A 80 6.32 3.03 -3.07
N PRO A 81 6.90 1.87 -2.75
CA PRO A 81 6.30 0.58 -3.13
C PRO A 81 5.07 0.17 -2.35
N LEU A 82 4.80 0.80 -1.22
CA LEU A 82 3.70 0.35 -0.37
C LEU A 82 2.44 1.15 -0.60
N ILE A 83 1.34 0.44 -0.80
CA ILE A 83 0.04 1.07 -0.87
C ILE A 83 -0.93 0.30 0.01
N ARG A 84 -2.06 0.89 0.28
CA ARG A 84 -3.16 0.19 0.93
C ARG A 84 -4.43 0.45 0.15
N SER A 85 -5.43 -0.42 0.33
CA SER A 85 -6.73 -0.15 -0.26
C SER A 85 -7.30 1.11 0.35
N ALA A 86 -7.87 1.96 -0.49
CA ALA A 86 -8.59 3.14 -0.04
C ALA A 86 -10.10 2.94 -0.12
N GLU A 87 -10.53 1.70 -0.37
CA GLU A 87 -11.96 1.40 -0.45
C GLU A 87 -12.52 1.13 0.94
N PRO A 88 -13.78 1.52 1.18
CA PRO A 88 -14.36 1.29 2.48
C PRO A 88 -14.41 -0.19 2.84
N GLY A 89 -14.08 -0.50 4.07
CA GLY A 89 -14.16 -1.87 4.55
C GLY A 89 -12.99 -2.75 4.16
N GLU A 90 -12.01 -2.22 3.45
CA GLU A 90 -10.85 -2.99 3.06
C GLU A 90 -9.63 -2.54 3.85
N ALA A 91 -8.97 -3.49 4.51
CA ALA A 91 -7.83 -3.18 5.36
C ALA A 91 -6.66 -4.05 4.97
N TRP A 92 -6.18 -3.89 3.75
CA TRP A 92 -5.02 -4.62 3.29
C TRP A 92 -4.07 -3.68 2.58
N GLY A 93 -2.79 -4.06 2.60
CA GLY A 93 -1.75 -3.33 1.91
C GLY A 93 -1.08 -4.22 0.88
N TYR A 94 -0.32 -3.60 0.00
CA TYR A 94 0.36 -4.33 -1.07
C TYR A 94 1.72 -3.69 -1.32
N CYS A 95 2.72 -4.53 -1.52
CA CYS A 95 4.05 -4.07 -1.88
C CYS A 95 4.30 -4.39 -3.34
N TYR A 96 4.53 -3.36 -4.15
CA TYR A 96 4.74 -3.58 -5.59
C TYR A 96 6.07 -4.28 -5.88
N VAL A 97 7.05 -4.12 -4.99
CA VAL A 97 8.36 -4.76 -5.20
C VAL A 97 8.27 -6.26 -4.93
N HIS A 98 7.71 -6.65 -3.79
CA HIS A 98 7.62 -8.05 -3.42
C HIS A 98 6.35 -8.70 -3.95
N GLU A 99 5.41 -7.92 -4.45
CA GLU A 99 4.14 -8.42 -4.99
C GLU A 99 3.41 -9.25 -3.94
N THR A 100 3.34 -8.70 -2.73
CA THR A 100 2.70 -9.39 -1.62
C THR A 100 1.62 -8.53 -1.00
N THR A 101 0.54 -9.18 -0.57
CA THR A 101 -0.58 -8.53 0.09
C THR A 101 -0.47 -8.80 1.59
N THR A 102 -0.76 -7.80 2.40
CA THR A 102 -0.65 -7.90 3.84
C THR A 102 -1.90 -7.34 4.48
N ARG A 103 -2.40 -8.04 5.50
CA ARG A 103 -3.54 -7.52 6.25
C ARG A 103 -3.06 -6.39 7.16
N LEU A 104 -3.80 -5.30 7.18
CA LEU A 104 -3.42 -4.13 7.96
C LEU A 104 -4.27 -3.91 9.20
N GLY A 105 -5.39 -4.56 9.31
CA GLY A 105 -6.30 -4.29 10.41
C GLY A 105 -6.63 -5.43 11.28
#